data_b2813ec091700687f99bdbd405ff0ba9
#
_entry.id   b2813ec091700687f99bdbd405ff0ba9
#
_cell.length_a   1.000
_cell.length_b   1.000
_cell.length_c   1.000
_cell.angle_alpha   90.00
_cell.angle_beta   90.00
_cell.angle_gamma   90.00
#
_symmetry.space_group_name_H-M   'P 1'
#
loop_
_entity.id
_entity.type
_entity.pdbx_description
1 polymer ?
#
loop_
_entity_poly.entity_id
_entity_poly.type
_entity_poly.pdbx_seq_one_letter_code
_entity_poly.pdbx_strand_id
1 'polypeptide(L)'
;AALLPLLPSSCSTLDSHLISRHDRSKVIGRPYIYLAVDTATQLIAGIYVGLECDESAVMLCLANAVQDKVEYCREHGIEINANQWPSQGLPHEVITDKGTEFFGPRMQELCRKYGVEIQSLPPFRPDGKGLVEKSFDLIQQRYKPLLRGKGVIEPDAQERWSTDYRSQSVLNLDEFIKIVIHCVLYINSGRILADAVTPARKWLDSGVSLLDVSVEELYLMSLPREAAKLTRKGLRVNGLLYVPTDMDGLTLDKTYDVAFSRSDLSCVYVLLNDRSFKPFWLSPHQSQYSGLSQPEASALKQHERKQRSTARRQEVAASVESIQSIRQIVRDASAAGSEKPKQDGKVINENRSGERGLLT
;
A
#
# COMPACT_ATOMS: atom_id res chain seq x y z
N ALA A 1 -2.09 -8.83 31.27
CA ALA A 1 -3.27 -8.23 30.63
C ALA A 1 -3.43 -8.86 29.26
N ALA A 2 -4.61 -9.39 28.99
CA ALA A 2 -4.93 -9.93 27.68
C ALA A 2 -5.46 -8.79 26.81
N LEU A 3 -4.75 -8.43 25.77
CA LEU A 3 -5.28 -7.61 24.70
C LEU A 3 -6.14 -8.52 23.81
N LEU A 4 -7.40 -8.16 23.60
CA LEU A 4 -8.21 -8.73 22.56
C LEU A 4 -7.88 -7.99 21.26
N PRO A 5 -7.09 -8.57 20.36
CA PRO A 5 -7.18 -8.13 19.01
C PRO A 5 -8.39 -8.78 18.40
N LEU A 6 -9.32 -7.95 17.94
CA LEU A 6 -9.82 -8.11 16.62
C LEU A 6 -10.53 -9.37 16.26
N LEU A 7 -11.74 -9.19 16.13
CA LEU A 7 -12.56 -10.07 15.34
C LEU A 7 -12.47 -9.72 13.87
N PRO A 8 -11.98 -10.61 13.07
CA PRO A 8 -12.39 -10.69 11.70
C PRO A 8 -13.15 -11.98 11.42
N SER A 9 -14.31 -12.17 11.97
CA SER A 9 -15.37 -12.87 11.24
C SER A 9 -16.06 -11.92 10.27
N SER A 10 -15.61 -10.67 10.29
CA SER A 10 -15.79 -9.64 9.28
C SER A 10 -14.68 -8.63 9.45
N CYS A 11 -13.71 -8.60 8.55
CA CYS A 11 -13.09 -7.35 8.17
C CYS A 11 -14.19 -6.31 8.26
N SER A 12 -14.20 -5.47 9.29
CA SER A 12 -15.23 -4.45 9.34
C SER A 12 -14.89 -3.44 8.28
N THR A 13 -15.46 -3.67 7.09
CA THR A 13 -15.47 -2.65 6.05
C THR A 13 -16.19 -1.45 6.63
N LEU A 14 -15.46 -0.37 6.75
CA LEU A 14 -16.09 0.88 7.13
C LEU A 14 -17.00 1.33 5.99
N ASP A 15 -18.19 1.80 6.34
CA ASP A 15 -19.20 2.20 5.38
C ASP A 15 -18.88 3.57 4.76
N SER A 16 -17.69 3.70 4.19
CA SER A 16 -17.26 4.92 3.49
C SER A 16 -16.43 4.54 2.27
N HIS A 17 -16.74 5.12 1.13
CA HIS A 17 -15.90 5.01 -0.06
C HIS A 17 -14.79 6.07 -0.02
N LEU A 18 -13.57 5.67 -0.34
CA LEU A 18 -12.40 6.53 -0.40
C LEU A 18 -11.95 6.81 -1.83
N ILE A 19 -11.32 7.95 -2.03
CA ILE A 19 -10.72 8.37 -3.29
C ILE A 19 -9.19 8.30 -3.23
N SER A 20 -8.56 8.26 -4.41
CA SER A 20 -7.11 8.23 -4.53
C SER A 20 -6.49 9.54 -4.02
N ARG A 21 -5.30 9.42 -3.35
CA ARG A 21 -4.48 10.54 -2.91
C ARG A 21 -3.96 11.39 -4.08
N HIS A 22 -3.64 10.74 -5.20
CA HIS A 22 -3.04 11.39 -6.37
C HIS A 22 -4.06 11.84 -7.41
N ASP A 23 -5.22 11.20 -7.45
CA ASP A 23 -6.29 11.51 -8.41
C ASP A 23 -7.64 11.43 -7.70
N ARG A 24 -8.11 12.58 -7.20
CA ARG A 24 -9.37 12.66 -6.45
C ARG A 24 -10.62 12.31 -7.26
N SER A 25 -10.50 12.11 -8.57
CA SER A 25 -11.58 11.61 -9.42
C SER A 25 -11.77 10.10 -9.37
N LYS A 26 -10.82 9.36 -8.76
CA LYS A 26 -10.82 7.90 -8.72
C LYS A 26 -11.16 7.37 -7.34
N VAL A 27 -12.20 6.57 -7.25
CA VAL A 27 -12.55 5.80 -6.05
C VAL A 27 -11.58 4.61 -5.94
N ILE A 28 -10.98 4.44 -4.76
CA ILE A 28 -10.03 3.34 -4.47
C ILE A 28 -10.65 2.19 -3.69
N GLY A 29 -11.85 2.37 -3.15
CA GLY A 29 -12.58 1.33 -2.44
C GLY A 29 -13.05 1.74 -1.05
N ARG A 30 -13.41 0.73 -0.25
CA ARG A 30 -13.82 0.89 1.16
C ARG A 30 -12.66 0.47 2.05
N PRO A 31 -12.33 1.25 3.08
CA PRO A 31 -11.26 0.87 4.00
C PRO A 31 -11.71 -0.23 4.95
N TYR A 32 -10.75 -1.04 5.34
CA TYR A 32 -10.84 -1.96 6.45
C TYR A 32 -10.24 -1.33 7.69
N ILE A 33 -10.77 -1.67 8.84
CA ILE A 33 -10.21 -1.28 10.13
C ILE A 33 -9.96 -2.52 10.98
N TYR A 34 -8.83 -2.55 11.65
CA TYR A 34 -8.51 -3.49 12.71
C TYR A 34 -8.25 -2.71 14.00
N LEU A 35 -8.69 -3.25 15.12
CA LEU A 35 -8.53 -2.65 16.44
C LEU A 35 -7.89 -3.66 17.40
N ALA A 36 -6.92 -3.27 18.18
CA ALA A 36 -6.45 -3.99 19.34
C ALA A 36 -7.07 -3.36 20.59
N VAL A 37 -7.95 -4.07 21.29
CA VAL A 37 -8.69 -3.55 22.43
C VAL A 37 -8.34 -4.34 23.68
N ASP A 38 -7.96 -3.68 24.75
CA ASP A 38 -7.72 -4.34 26.03
C ASP A 38 -9.04 -4.72 26.72
N THR A 39 -9.13 -5.99 27.11
CA THR A 39 -10.37 -6.55 27.69
C THR A 39 -10.73 -5.98 29.05
N ALA A 40 -9.72 -5.62 29.85
CA ALA A 40 -9.94 -5.16 31.22
C ALA A 40 -10.31 -3.67 31.28
N THR A 41 -9.66 -2.84 30.47
CA THR A 41 -9.82 -1.39 30.51
C THR A 41 -10.70 -0.85 29.38
N GLN A 42 -10.97 -1.65 28.35
CA GLN A 42 -11.63 -1.26 27.09
C GLN A 42 -10.85 -0.18 26.30
N LEU A 43 -9.54 -0.03 26.58
CA LEU A 43 -8.67 0.85 25.82
C LEU A 43 -8.43 0.28 24.44
N ILE A 44 -8.56 1.11 23.41
CA ILE A 44 -8.06 0.77 22.06
C ILE A 44 -6.55 1.01 22.08
N ALA A 45 -5.77 -0.07 22.12
CA ALA A 45 -4.32 -0.04 22.25
C ALA A 45 -3.60 0.14 20.90
N GLY A 46 -4.20 -0.36 19.82
CA GLY A 46 -3.66 -0.24 18.48
C GLY A 46 -4.74 -0.21 17.42
N ILE A 47 -4.41 0.38 16.28
CA ILE A 47 -5.31 0.46 15.11
C ILE A 47 -4.55 0.16 13.83
N TYR A 48 -5.27 -0.36 12.84
CA TYR A 48 -4.89 -0.34 11.44
C TYR A 48 -6.08 0.13 10.62
N VAL A 49 -5.86 1.04 9.70
CA VAL A 49 -6.85 1.49 8.72
C VAL A 49 -6.21 1.43 7.34
N GLY A 50 -6.77 0.64 6.45
CA GLY A 50 -6.18 0.44 5.13
C GLY A 50 -7.13 -0.26 4.17
N LEU A 51 -6.62 -0.61 3.00
CA LEU A 51 -7.41 -1.28 1.95
C LEU A 51 -7.19 -2.81 1.95
N GLU A 52 -6.42 -3.33 2.88
CA GLU A 52 -6.07 -4.75 2.98
C GLU A 52 -6.76 -5.39 4.18
N CYS A 53 -7.11 -6.67 4.00
CA CYS A 53 -7.76 -7.50 4.99
C CYS A 53 -7.04 -8.86 5.01
N ASP A 54 -5.82 -8.85 5.50
CA ASP A 54 -4.95 -10.03 5.53
C ASP A 54 -4.07 -10.03 6.80
N GLU A 55 -3.20 -11.03 6.91
CA GLU A 55 -2.22 -11.15 7.99
C GLU A 55 -1.34 -9.89 8.15
N SER A 56 -1.01 -9.18 7.05
CA SER A 56 -0.25 -7.94 7.13
C SER A 56 -0.99 -6.86 7.91
N ALA A 57 -2.30 -6.72 7.68
CA ALA A 57 -3.13 -5.75 8.36
C ALA A 57 -3.20 -5.99 9.88
N VAL A 58 -3.32 -7.25 10.30
CA VAL A 58 -3.26 -7.65 11.71
C VAL A 58 -1.92 -7.28 12.33
N MET A 59 -0.83 -7.64 11.67
CA MET A 59 0.52 -7.34 12.19
C MET A 59 0.81 -5.83 12.24
N LEU A 60 0.32 -5.06 11.27
CA LEU A 60 0.42 -3.59 11.29
C LEU A 60 -0.39 -2.98 12.44
N CYS A 61 -1.53 -3.56 12.79
CA CYS A 61 -2.29 -3.16 13.98
C CYS A 61 -1.48 -3.42 15.27
N LEU A 62 -0.80 -4.56 15.37
CA LEU A 62 0.08 -4.87 16.51
C LEU A 62 1.33 -3.96 16.52
N ALA A 63 1.91 -3.65 15.36
CA ALA A 63 3.01 -2.69 15.25
C ALA A 63 2.58 -1.30 15.73
N ASN A 64 1.36 -0.85 15.38
CA ASN A 64 0.81 0.36 15.92
C ASN A 64 0.57 0.29 17.44
N ALA A 65 0.19 -0.87 18.01
CA ALA A 65 0.07 -1.04 19.45
C ALA A 65 1.41 -0.84 20.19
N VAL A 66 2.53 -1.20 19.57
CA VAL A 66 3.89 -1.01 20.11
C VAL A 66 4.41 0.42 19.92
N GLN A 67 3.99 1.10 18.86
CA GLN A 67 4.44 2.46 18.53
C GLN A 67 4.07 3.47 19.61
N ASP A 68 4.96 4.45 19.86
CA ASP A 68 4.64 5.64 20.66
C ASP A 68 3.46 6.40 20.02
N LYS A 69 2.41 6.61 20.80
CA LYS A 69 1.15 7.19 20.28
C LYS A 69 1.24 8.70 20.09
N VAL A 70 2.12 9.38 20.80
CA VAL A 70 2.37 10.82 20.60
C VAL A 70 3.06 11.03 19.26
N GLU A 71 4.06 10.19 18.96
CA GLU A 71 4.77 10.23 17.69
C GLU A 71 3.85 9.83 16.52
N TYR A 72 3.12 8.72 16.65
CA TYR A 72 2.15 8.29 15.65
C TYR A 72 1.10 9.36 15.33
N CYS A 73 0.52 10.00 16.34
CA CYS A 73 -0.44 11.07 16.09
C CYS A 73 0.20 12.31 15.44
N ARG A 74 1.45 12.64 15.81
CA ARG A 74 2.22 13.74 15.21
C ARG A 74 2.49 13.52 13.73
N GLU A 75 2.80 12.30 13.31
CA GLU A 75 2.96 11.92 11.89
C GLU A 75 1.69 12.22 11.07
N HIS A 76 0.53 12.10 11.72
CA HIS A 76 -0.76 12.46 11.13
C HIS A 76 -1.19 13.92 11.36
N GLY A 77 -0.30 14.76 11.93
CA GLY A 77 -0.58 16.17 12.22
C GLY A 77 -1.55 16.39 13.38
N ILE A 78 -1.65 15.43 14.32
CA ILE A 78 -2.50 15.50 15.51
C ILE A 78 -1.60 15.54 16.75
N GLU A 79 -1.73 16.59 17.55
CA GLU A 79 -1.01 16.72 18.82
C GLU A 79 -1.82 16.14 19.96
N ILE A 80 -1.22 15.29 20.76
CA ILE A 80 -1.84 14.67 21.93
C ILE A 80 -0.89 14.68 23.13
N ASN A 81 -1.48 14.55 24.34
CA ASN A 81 -0.73 14.21 25.54
C ASN A 81 -0.63 12.69 25.68
N ALA A 82 0.50 12.18 26.18
CA ALA A 82 0.73 10.73 26.35
C ALA A 82 -0.40 10.04 27.16
N ASN A 83 -1.02 10.73 28.10
CA ASN A 83 -2.13 10.19 28.89
C ASN A 83 -3.44 10.00 28.12
N GLN A 84 -3.58 10.56 26.90
CA GLN A 84 -4.79 10.38 26.09
C GLN A 84 -4.81 9.03 25.35
N TRP A 85 -3.62 8.49 25.06
CA TRP A 85 -3.46 7.15 24.48
C TRP A 85 -2.19 6.49 25.04
N PRO A 86 -2.23 5.98 26.28
CA PRO A 86 -1.04 5.60 27.06
C PRO A 86 -0.47 4.22 26.74
N SER A 87 -1.09 3.45 25.84
CA SER A 87 -0.61 2.11 25.51
C SER A 87 0.62 2.14 24.61
N GLN A 88 1.66 1.43 24.99
CA GLN A 88 2.86 1.22 24.19
C GLN A 88 3.47 -0.13 24.55
N GLY A 89 3.49 -1.06 23.61
CA GLY A 89 4.10 -2.38 23.77
C GLY A 89 3.26 -3.51 23.19
N LEU A 90 3.89 -4.69 23.04
CA LEU A 90 3.26 -5.89 22.50
C LEU A 90 2.62 -6.69 23.67
N PRO A 91 1.37 -7.18 23.52
CA PRO A 91 0.71 -7.99 24.55
C PRO A 91 1.35 -9.37 24.67
N HIS A 92 1.30 -9.94 25.86
CA HIS A 92 1.70 -11.33 26.09
C HIS A 92 0.70 -12.33 25.51
N GLU A 93 -0.55 -11.93 25.39
CA GLU A 93 -1.63 -12.77 24.92
C GLU A 93 -2.52 -12.02 23.93
N VAL A 94 -2.88 -12.72 22.86
CA VAL A 94 -3.73 -12.24 21.79
C VAL A 94 -4.94 -13.16 21.72
N ILE A 95 -6.14 -12.65 22.02
CA ILE A 95 -7.38 -13.42 21.93
C ILE A 95 -8.08 -13.05 20.63
N THR A 96 -8.37 -14.03 19.79
CA THR A 96 -8.99 -13.80 18.48
C THR A 96 -10.08 -14.80 18.20
N ASP A 97 -10.91 -14.51 17.20
CA ASP A 97 -11.72 -15.56 16.61
C ASP A 97 -10.86 -16.50 15.73
N LYS A 98 -11.48 -17.46 15.05
CA LYS A 98 -10.76 -18.43 14.22
C LYS A 98 -10.40 -17.89 12.82
N GLY A 99 -10.20 -16.58 12.66
CA GLY A 99 -9.79 -15.98 11.39
C GLY A 99 -8.43 -16.51 10.93
N THR A 100 -8.32 -16.86 9.65
CA THR A 100 -7.11 -17.45 9.07
C THR A 100 -5.91 -16.51 9.09
N GLU A 101 -6.13 -15.21 9.09
CA GLU A 101 -5.12 -14.14 9.13
C GLU A 101 -4.32 -14.12 10.44
N PHE A 102 -4.86 -14.68 11.55
CA PHE A 102 -4.15 -14.77 12.83
C PHE A 102 -3.23 -15.98 12.93
N PHE A 103 -3.39 -16.93 12.03
CA PHE A 103 -2.63 -18.19 12.05
C PHE A 103 -1.64 -18.28 10.88
N GLY A 104 -1.39 -17.17 10.19
CA GLY A 104 -0.44 -17.10 9.10
C GLY A 104 1.02 -17.28 9.57
N PRO A 105 1.95 -17.55 8.64
CA PRO A 105 3.33 -17.89 8.96
C PRO A 105 4.09 -16.75 9.67
N ARG A 106 3.79 -15.50 9.35
CA ARG A 106 4.44 -14.33 9.97
C ARG A 106 3.95 -14.10 11.39
N MET A 107 2.65 -14.29 11.63
CA MET A 107 2.09 -14.23 12.97
C MET A 107 2.64 -15.35 13.86
N GLN A 108 2.81 -16.56 13.33
CA GLN A 108 3.49 -17.65 14.04
C GLN A 108 4.96 -17.34 14.31
N GLU A 109 5.65 -16.65 13.39
CA GLU A 109 7.03 -16.19 13.60
C GLU A 109 7.11 -15.18 14.74
N LEU A 110 6.20 -14.19 14.78
CA LEU A 110 6.05 -13.22 15.86
C LEU A 110 5.84 -13.92 17.21
N CYS A 111 4.87 -14.83 17.27
CA CYS A 111 4.57 -15.56 18.50
C CYS A 111 5.76 -16.35 19.04
N ARG A 112 6.47 -17.07 18.17
CA ARG A 112 7.68 -17.82 18.55
C ARG A 112 8.82 -16.92 19.00
N LYS A 113 8.97 -15.74 18.37
CA LYS A 113 10.07 -14.83 18.66
C LYS A 113 9.90 -14.12 20.00
N TYR A 114 8.69 -13.64 20.29
CA TYR A 114 8.40 -12.80 21.45
C TYR A 114 7.65 -13.53 22.56
N GLY A 115 7.31 -14.81 22.37
CA GLY A 115 6.57 -15.57 23.36
C GLY A 115 5.10 -15.13 23.50
N VAL A 116 4.50 -14.59 22.44
CA VAL A 116 3.10 -14.18 22.44
C VAL A 116 2.21 -15.40 22.27
N GLU A 117 1.20 -15.56 23.12
CA GLU A 117 0.22 -16.62 23.04
C GLU A 117 -1.00 -16.16 22.23
N ILE A 118 -1.46 -16.98 21.28
CA ILE A 118 -2.72 -16.74 20.57
C ILE A 118 -3.77 -17.70 21.13
N GLN A 119 -4.82 -17.14 21.70
CA GLN A 119 -5.99 -17.89 22.14
C GLN A 119 -7.17 -17.67 21.21
N SER A 120 -7.79 -18.75 20.76
CA SER A 120 -9.07 -18.66 20.07
C SER A 120 -10.20 -18.54 21.06
N LEU A 121 -11.12 -17.62 20.83
CA LEU A 121 -12.36 -17.53 21.60
C LEU A 121 -13.10 -18.87 21.56
N PRO A 122 -13.48 -19.43 22.72
CA PRO A 122 -14.34 -20.60 22.74
C PRO A 122 -15.66 -20.30 22.01
N PRO A 123 -16.19 -21.26 21.24
CA PRO A 123 -17.50 -21.11 20.65
C PRO A 123 -18.52 -20.81 21.77
N PHE A 124 -19.41 -19.84 21.55
CA PHE A 124 -20.49 -19.44 22.49
C PHE A 124 -20.08 -18.57 23.70
N ARG A 125 -18.91 -17.93 23.70
CA ARG A 125 -18.62 -16.84 24.65
C ARG A 125 -18.71 -15.47 23.94
N PRO A 126 -19.87 -14.79 24.00
CA PRO A 126 -20.11 -13.52 23.29
C PRO A 126 -19.38 -12.32 23.92
N ASP A 127 -18.94 -12.43 25.18
CA ASP A 127 -18.45 -11.27 25.95
C ASP A 127 -17.22 -10.62 25.35
N GLY A 128 -16.25 -11.41 24.87
CA GLY A 128 -15.06 -10.89 24.21
C GLY A 128 -15.36 -10.28 22.84
N LYS A 129 -16.23 -10.91 22.08
CA LYS A 129 -16.66 -10.48 20.75
C LYS A 129 -17.41 -9.15 20.83
N GLY A 130 -18.35 -9.03 21.78
CA GLY A 130 -19.17 -7.84 21.98
C GLY A 130 -18.35 -6.58 22.29
N LEU A 131 -17.16 -6.70 22.89
CA LEU A 131 -16.32 -5.56 23.22
C LEU A 131 -15.74 -4.89 21.97
N VAL A 132 -15.20 -5.69 21.05
CA VAL A 132 -14.60 -5.19 19.82
C VAL A 132 -15.68 -4.68 18.87
N GLU A 133 -16.79 -5.43 18.70
CA GLU A 133 -17.94 -4.99 17.92
C GLU A 133 -18.46 -3.64 18.43
N LYS A 134 -18.58 -3.48 19.75
CA LYS A 134 -18.97 -2.22 20.37
C LYS A 134 -17.98 -1.09 20.08
N SER A 135 -16.68 -1.37 20.06
CA SER A 135 -15.66 -0.37 19.74
C SER A 135 -15.76 0.08 18.27
N PHE A 136 -16.04 -0.83 17.34
CA PHE A 136 -16.35 -0.48 15.96
C PHE A 136 -17.60 0.37 15.83
N ASP A 137 -18.67 -0.02 16.50
CA ASP A 137 -19.91 0.73 16.50
C ASP A 137 -19.72 2.15 17.04
N LEU A 138 -18.95 2.31 18.12
CA LEU A 138 -18.65 3.63 18.70
C LEU A 138 -17.87 4.51 17.71
N ILE A 139 -16.89 3.96 16.98
CA ILE A 139 -16.16 4.68 15.95
C ILE A 139 -17.13 5.09 14.83
N GLN A 140 -17.93 4.17 14.32
CA GLN A 140 -18.87 4.43 13.23
C GLN A 140 -19.96 5.44 13.62
N GLN A 141 -20.55 5.31 14.79
CA GLN A 141 -21.56 6.24 15.30
C GLN A 141 -21.03 7.66 15.43
N ARG A 142 -19.73 7.81 15.65
CA ARG A 142 -19.12 9.13 15.82
C ARG A 142 -18.85 9.84 14.50
N TYR A 143 -18.34 9.15 13.47
CA TYR A 143 -18.01 9.82 12.22
C TYR A 143 -19.14 9.79 11.18
N LYS A 144 -19.98 8.75 11.14
CA LYS A 144 -21.04 8.61 10.11
C LYS A 144 -21.96 9.84 10.01
N PRO A 145 -22.49 10.40 11.11
CA PRO A 145 -23.37 11.57 11.03
C PRO A 145 -22.69 12.81 10.42
N LEU A 146 -21.35 12.93 10.60
CA LEU A 146 -20.57 14.06 10.11
C LEU A 146 -20.22 13.93 8.63
N LEU A 147 -20.24 12.70 8.09
CA LEU A 147 -19.86 12.38 6.72
C LEU A 147 -21.06 12.04 5.83
N ARG A 148 -22.27 12.39 6.24
CA ARG A 148 -23.47 12.24 5.41
C ARG A 148 -23.31 12.93 4.05
N GLY A 149 -23.65 12.22 2.96
CA GLY A 149 -23.50 12.73 1.60
C GLY A 149 -22.05 12.90 1.14
N LYS A 150 -21.06 12.30 1.84
CA LYS A 150 -19.64 12.37 1.52
C LYS A 150 -19.03 10.97 1.31
N GLY A 151 -19.79 10.07 0.68
CA GLY A 151 -19.36 8.72 0.35
C GLY A 151 -19.64 7.67 1.44
N VAL A 152 -20.34 8.04 2.52
CA VAL A 152 -20.79 7.10 3.55
C VAL A 152 -22.04 6.37 3.06
N ILE A 153 -22.03 5.05 3.21
CA ILE A 153 -23.17 4.19 2.88
C ILE A 153 -24.15 4.26 4.04
N GLU A 154 -25.33 4.78 3.77
CA GLU A 154 -26.48 4.74 4.67
C GLU A 154 -27.50 3.78 4.09
N PRO A 155 -27.76 2.61 4.70
CA PRO A 155 -28.84 1.74 4.26
C PRO A 155 -30.18 2.41 4.60
N ASP A 156 -30.79 3.05 3.62
CA ASP A 156 -32.17 3.53 3.74
C ASP A 156 -33.11 2.45 3.22
N ALA A 157 -33.88 1.86 4.11
CA ALA A 157 -34.88 0.83 3.78
C ALA A 157 -36.04 1.39 2.90
N GLN A 158 -36.13 2.70 2.72
CA GLN A 158 -37.17 3.38 1.94
C GLN A 158 -36.70 3.86 0.56
N GLU A 159 -35.38 3.85 0.29
CA GLU A 159 -34.87 4.22 -1.03
C GLU A 159 -35.19 3.13 -2.08
N ARG A 160 -36.09 3.44 -3.00
CA ARG A 160 -36.40 2.60 -4.18
C ARG A 160 -35.31 2.64 -5.25
N TRP A 161 -34.32 3.55 -5.16
CA TRP A 161 -33.22 3.76 -6.09
C TRP A 161 -31.92 3.72 -5.31
N SER A 162 -30.98 2.88 -5.71
CA SER A 162 -29.67 2.78 -5.06
C SER A 162 -28.87 4.07 -5.31
N THR A 163 -28.67 4.87 -4.27
CA THR A 163 -27.79 6.03 -4.33
C THR A 163 -26.35 5.56 -4.63
N ASP A 164 -25.71 6.12 -5.66
CA ASP A 164 -24.30 5.83 -5.91
C ASP A 164 -23.41 6.62 -4.93
N TYR A 165 -23.22 6.08 -3.74
CA TYR A 165 -22.37 6.67 -2.71
C TYR A 165 -20.90 6.85 -3.13
N ARG A 166 -20.46 6.17 -4.23
CA ARG A 166 -19.10 6.29 -4.77
C ARG A 166 -18.86 7.67 -5.36
N SER A 167 -19.84 8.21 -6.07
CA SER A 167 -19.75 9.54 -6.67
C SER A 167 -19.70 10.67 -5.65
N GLN A 168 -20.10 10.41 -4.41
CA GLN A 168 -20.10 11.35 -3.30
C GLN A 168 -18.81 11.31 -2.47
N SER A 169 -17.88 10.42 -2.80
CA SER A 169 -16.63 10.23 -2.02
C SER A 169 -15.73 11.45 -2.12
N VAL A 170 -15.29 11.95 -0.96
CA VAL A 170 -14.45 13.16 -0.87
C VAL A 170 -13.15 12.93 -0.10
N LEU A 171 -13.07 11.86 0.70
CA LEU A 171 -11.93 11.59 1.58
C LEU A 171 -10.95 10.61 0.95
N ASN A 172 -9.67 10.90 1.07
CA ASN A 172 -8.61 9.93 0.83
C ASN A 172 -8.30 9.12 2.11
N LEU A 173 -7.42 8.13 2.01
CA LEU A 173 -7.09 7.25 3.12
C LEU A 173 -6.44 8.00 4.29
N ASP A 174 -5.52 8.94 4.03
CA ASP A 174 -4.83 9.70 5.09
C ASP A 174 -5.81 10.61 5.86
N GLU A 175 -6.71 11.26 5.14
CA GLU A 175 -7.76 12.10 5.75
C GLU A 175 -8.71 11.24 6.61
N PHE A 176 -9.01 10.03 6.14
CA PHE A 176 -9.88 9.11 6.88
C PHE A 176 -9.18 8.53 8.13
N ILE A 177 -7.89 8.19 8.06
CA ILE A 177 -7.09 7.77 9.21
C ILE A 177 -7.14 8.82 10.31
N LYS A 178 -7.00 10.11 9.99
CA LYS A 178 -7.09 11.21 10.95
C LYS A 178 -8.44 11.24 11.66
N ILE A 179 -9.54 11.01 10.93
CA ILE A 179 -10.88 10.92 11.52
C ILE A 179 -10.97 9.77 12.51
N VAL A 180 -10.45 8.59 12.13
CA VAL A 180 -10.44 7.41 13.01
C VAL A 180 -9.59 7.68 14.26
N ILE A 181 -8.42 8.30 14.14
CA ILE A 181 -7.58 8.69 15.29
C ILE A 181 -8.38 9.57 16.26
N HIS A 182 -9.07 10.61 15.77
CA HIS A 182 -9.91 11.45 16.63
C HIS A 182 -11.04 10.67 17.32
N CYS A 183 -11.65 9.70 16.64
CA CYS A 183 -12.63 8.82 17.26
C CYS A 183 -12.02 7.97 18.38
N VAL A 184 -10.84 7.39 18.15
CA VAL A 184 -10.11 6.58 19.14
C VAL A 184 -9.69 7.42 20.35
N LEU A 185 -9.17 8.62 20.14
CA LEU A 185 -8.80 9.55 21.21
C LEU A 185 -10.01 9.87 22.10
N TYR A 186 -11.17 10.11 21.50
CA TYR A 186 -12.40 10.32 22.28
C TYR A 186 -12.82 9.06 23.04
N ILE A 187 -12.76 7.88 22.43
CA ILE A 187 -13.13 6.62 23.09
C ILE A 187 -12.20 6.36 24.26
N ASN A 188 -10.90 6.57 24.09
CA ASN A 188 -9.89 6.29 25.11
C ASN A 188 -9.90 7.32 26.25
N SER A 189 -9.99 8.62 25.94
CA SER A 189 -9.78 9.68 26.93
C SER A 189 -11.01 10.54 27.23
N GLY A 190 -12.03 10.53 26.38
CA GLY A 190 -13.24 11.35 26.54
C GLY A 190 -14.48 10.57 26.97
N ARG A 191 -14.56 9.28 26.67
CA ARG A 191 -15.69 8.43 27.03
C ARG A 191 -15.58 8.00 28.49
N ILE A 192 -16.66 8.12 29.24
CA ILE A 192 -16.75 7.63 30.62
C ILE A 192 -17.35 6.21 30.61
N LEU A 193 -16.71 5.29 31.30
CA LEU A 193 -17.18 3.92 31.54
C LEU A 193 -18.18 3.89 32.72
N ALA A 194 -18.77 2.70 32.95
CA ALA A 194 -19.75 2.50 34.04
C ALA A 194 -19.17 2.74 35.41
N ASP A 195 -17.87 2.60 35.61
CA ASP A 195 -17.11 2.87 36.83
C ASP A 195 -16.70 4.36 36.98
N ALA A 196 -17.23 5.23 36.15
CA ALA A 196 -17.00 6.67 36.13
C ALA A 196 -15.55 7.10 35.79
N VAL A 197 -14.77 6.23 35.17
CA VAL A 197 -13.40 6.50 34.67
C VAL A 197 -13.31 6.35 33.15
N THR A 198 -12.29 6.95 32.55
CA THR A 198 -12.00 6.73 31.13
C THR A 198 -11.16 5.48 30.91
N PRO A 199 -11.22 4.83 29.73
CA PRO A 199 -10.35 3.71 29.39
C PRO A 199 -8.86 4.03 29.60
N ALA A 200 -8.40 5.21 29.17
CA ALA A 200 -7.02 5.64 29.32
C ALA A 200 -6.61 5.77 30.81
N ARG A 201 -7.46 6.32 31.65
CA ARG A 201 -7.20 6.42 33.08
C ARG A 201 -7.14 5.04 33.73
N LYS A 202 -8.10 4.17 33.40
CA LYS A 202 -8.14 2.79 33.90
C LYS A 202 -6.91 1.99 33.48
N TRP A 203 -6.39 2.23 32.27
CA TRP A 203 -5.14 1.64 31.80
C TRP A 203 -3.94 2.11 32.64
N LEU A 204 -3.80 3.41 32.87
CA LEU A 204 -2.70 3.97 33.67
C LEU A 204 -2.70 3.43 35.11
N ASP A 205 -3.90 3.23 35.68
CA ASP A 205 -4.06 2.72 37.03
C ASP A 205 -3.90 1.19 37.13
N SER A 206 -3.95 0.46 36.01
CA SER A 206 -3.93 -1.01 35.97
C SER A 206 -2.55 -1.65 36.13
N GLY A 207 -1.47 -0.90 35.95
CA GLY A 207 -0.09 -1.41 35.98
C GLY A 207 0.18 -2.52 34.96
N VAL A 208 -0.48 -2.48 33.81
CA VAL A 208 -0.30 -3.47 32.72
C VAL A 208 1.15 -3.53 32.28
N SER A 209 1.72 -4.75 32.26
CA SER A 209 3.03 -5.02 31.70
C SER A 209 2.87 -5.49 30.25
N LEU A 210 3.61 -4.88 29.35
CA LEU A 210 3.70 -5.24 27.95
C LEU A 210 5.14 -5.60 27.58
N LEU A 211 5.30 -6.33 26.48
CA LEU A 211 6.62 -6.64 25.94
C LEU A 211 7.17 -5.41 25.21
N ASP A 212 8.41 -5.05 25.52
CA ASP A 212 9.17 -4.03 24.80
C ASP A 212 9.75 -4.64 23.51
N VAL A 213 9.32 -4.14 22.37
CA VAL A 213 9.67 -4.67 21.05
C VAL A 213 9.94 -3.52 20.10
N SER A 214 10.89 -3.69 19.19
CA SER A 214 11.17 -2.72 18.15
C SER A 214 9.97 -2.58 17.18
N VAL A 215 9.48 -1.37 17.04
CA VAL A 215 8.41 -1.03 16.06
C VAL A 215 8.88 -1.34 14.64
N GLU A 216 10.11 -0.97 14.30
CA GLU A 216 10.69 -1.20 12.97
C GLU A 216 10.75 -2.69 12.63
N GLU A 217 11.16 -3.52 13.59
CA GLU A 217 11.23 -4.95 13.39
C GLU A 217 9.85 -5.56 13.17
N LEU A 218 8.85 -5.17 13.97
CA LEU A 218 7.46 -5.60 13.77
C LEU A 218 6.91 -5.15 12.43
N TYR A 219 7.21 -3.93 12.02
CA TYR A 219 6.82 -3.42 10.71
C TYR A 219 7.43 -4.27 9.60
N LEU A 220 8.73 -4.55 9.63
CA LEU A 220 9.41 -5.39 8.64
C LEU A 220 8.86 -6.83 8.62
N MET A 221 8.52 -7.37 9.78
CA MET A 221 7.86 -8.68 9.88
C MET A 221 6.44 -8.68 9.30
N SER A 222 5.73 -7.55 9.36
CA SER A 222 4.36 -7.41 8.84
C SER A 222 4.29 -7.39 7.32
N LEU A 223 5.38 -7.01 6.64
CA LEU A 223 5.41 -6.84 5.19
C LEU A 223 5.21 -8.18 4.47
N PRO A 224 4.41 -8.21 3.38
CA PRO A 224 4.34 -9.37 2.51
C PRO A 224 5.70 -9.68 1.90
N ARG A 225 5.98 -10.97 1.67
CA ARG A 225 7.26 -11.44 1.14
C ARG A 225 7.08 -12.09 -0.22
N GLU A 226 8.05 -11.88 -1.10
CA GLU A 226 8.15 -12.50 -2.42
C GLU A 226 9.58 -13.02 -2.63
N ALA A 227 9.74 -14.17 -3.26
CA ALA A 227 11.04 -14.70 -3.61
C ALA A 227 11.56 -13.99 -4.89
N ALA A 228 12.72 -13.35 -4.79
CA ALA A 228 13.33 -12.64 -5.92
C ALA A 228 14.80 -13.01 -6.11
N LYS A 229 15.22 -13.21 -7.36
CA LYS A 229 16.61 -13.52 -7.71
C LYS A 229 17.43 -12.24 -7.84
N LEU A 230 18.55 -12.18 -7.11
CA LEU A 230 19.50 -11.07 -7.23
C LEU A 230 20.34 -11.23 -8.50
N THR A 231 20.21 -10.27 -9.40
CA THR A 231 20.98 -10.20 -10.64
C THR A 231 22.00 -9.05 -10.59
N ARG A 232 22.91 -8.97 -11.57
CA ARG A 232 23.83 -7.82 -11.71
C ARG A 232 23.13 -6.47 -11.86
N LYS A 233 21.85 -6.47 -12.29
CA LYS A 233 21.04 -5.25 -12.42
C LYS A 233 20.26 -4.91 -11.15
N GLY A 234 20.22 -5.81 -10.17
CA GLY A 234 19.42 -5.72 -8.96
C GLY A 234 18.35 -6.81 -8.85
N LEU A 235 17.39 -6.60 -7.97
CA LEU A 235 16.23 -7.47 -7.72
C LEU A 235 15.00 -6.96 -8.46
N ARG A 236 14.17 -7.87 -8.96
CA ARG A 236 12.85 -7.55 -9.51
C ARG A 236 11.75 -8.00 -8.56
N VAL A 237 10.99 -7.04 -8.07
CA VAL A 237 9.82 -7.25 -7.20
C VAL A 237 8.64 -6.49 -7.79
N ASN A 238 7.49 -7.13 -7.97
CA ASN A 238 6.29 -6.51 -8.58
C ASN A 238 6.56 -5.83 -9.94
N GLY A 239 7.55 -6.34 -10.70
CA GLY A 239 7.94 -5.80 -12.00
C GLY A 239 8.70 -4.48 -11.95
N LEU A 240 9.15 -4.04 -10.76
CA LEU A 240 10.06 -2.92 -10.54
C LEU A 240 11.47 -3.44 -10.24
N LEU A 241 12.47 -2.64 -10.52
CA LEU A 241 13.87 -2.95 -10.31
C LEU A 241 14.39 -2.20 -9.08
N TYR A 242 14.96 -2.94 -8.14
CA TYR A 242 15.54 -2.42 -6.91
C TYR A 242 17.03 -2.73 -6.85
N VAL A 243 17.80 -1.78 -6.36
CA VAL A 243 19.25 -1.88 -6.25
C VAL A 243 19.69 -1.70 -4.80
N PRO A 244 20.69 -2.45 -4.33
CA PRO A 244 21.22 -2.28 -2.99
C PRO A 244 22.12 -1.05 -2.91
N THR A 245 22.31 -0.52 -1.70
CA THR A 245 23.30 0.52 -1.44
C THR A 245 24.73 -0.05 -1.49
N ASP A 246 24.90 -1.26 -1.01
CA ASP A 246 26.15 -2.03 -1.02
C ASP A 246 25.84 -3.52 -1.24
N MET A 247 26.87 -4.33 -1.51
CA MET A 247 26.74 -5.77 -1.79
C MET A 247 27.13 -6.66 -0.60
N ASP A 248 27.37 -6.09 0.58
CA ASP A 248 27.81 -6.87 1.74
C ASP A 248 26.73 -7.88 2.17
N GLY A 249 27.14 -9.11 2.40
CA GLY A 249 26.25 -10.22 2.76
C GLY A 249 25.39 -10.76 1.61
N LEU A 250 25.54 -10.24 0.38
CA LEU A 250 24.75 -10.61 -0.79
C LEU A 250 25.57 -11.46 -1.78
N THR A 251 24.92 -12.44 -2.37
CA THR A 251 25.49 -13.29 -3.42
C THR A 251 24.67 -13.15 -4.70
N LEU A 252 25.34 -12.86 -5.82
CA LEU A 252 24.70 -12.80 -7.12
C LEU A 252 24.10 -14.16 -7.50
N ASP A 253 23.05 -14.11 -8.29
CA ASP A 253 22.31 -15.28 -8.79
C ASP A 253 21.62 -16.13 -7.72
N LYS A 254 21.66 -15.72 -6.44
CA LYS A 254 20.90 -16.32 -5.35
C LYS A 254 19.48 -15.72 -5.27
N THR A 255 18.52 -16.56 -4.88
CA THR A 255 17.14 -16.14 -4.56
C THR A 255 17.04 -15.79 -3.09
N TYR A 256 16.42 -14.66 -2.81
CA TYR A 256 16.19 -14.14 -1.47
C TYR A 256 14.70 -13.93 -1.23
N ASP A 257 14.27 -14.04 0.02
CA ASP A 257 12.96 -13.56 0.44
C ASP A 257 13.02 -12.05 0.59
N VAL A 258 12.13 -11.36 -0.12
CA VAL A 258 12.09 -9.88 -0.16
C VAL A 258 10.77 -9.41 0.40
N ALA A 259 10.83 -8.66 1.47
CA ALA A 259 9.70 -7.98 2.07
C ALA A 259 9.47 -6.64 1.37
N PHE A 260 8.21 -6.31 1.07
CA PHE A 260 7.86 -5.08 0.37
C PHE A 260 6.58 -4.44 0.92
N SER A 261 6.51 -3.12 0.92
CA SER A 261 5.29 -2.39 1.24
C SER A 261 4.38 -2.29 0.00
N ARG A 262 3.08 -2.53 0.17
CA ARG A 262 2.09 -2.29 -0.89
C ARG A 262 1.67 -0.82 -0.96
N SER A 263 1.86 -0.07 0.12
CA SER A 263 1.53 1.35 0.21
C SER A 263 2.63 2.27 -0.28
N ASP A 264 3.90 1.82 -0.24
CA ASP A 264 5.06 2.58 -0.72
C ASP A 264 6.06 1.66 -1.40
N LEU A 265 6.28 1.88 -2.70
CA LEU A 265 7.17 1.09 -3.54
C LEU A 265 8.59 1.68 -3.64
N SER A 266 8.95 2.65 -2.82
CA SER A 266 10.28 3.29 -2.85
C SER A 266 11.41 2.35 -2.44
N CYS A 267 11.12 1.40 -1.54
CA CYS A 267 12.10 0.49 -0.96
C CYS A 267 11.53 -0.91 -0.78
N VAL A 268 12.40 -1.93 -0.88
CA VAL A 268 12.12 -3.30 -0.46
C VAL A 268 13.22 -3.79 0.45
N TYR A 269 12.95 -4.81 1.25
CA TYR A 269 13.88 -5.31 2.26
C TYR A 269 14.21 -6.77 2.01
N VAL A 270 15.47 -7.06 1.77
CA VAL A 270 15.97 -8.43 1.57
C VAL A 270 16.25 -9.07 2.91
N LEU A 271 15.67 -10.24 3.15
CA LEU A 271 15.95 -11.05 4.33
C LEU A 271 17.27 -11.80 4.13
N LEU A 272 18.27 -11.50 4.97
CA LEU A 272 19.58 -12.16 4.97
C LEU A 272 19.55 -13.47 5.78
N ASN A 273 20.63 -14.25 5.70
CA ASN A 273 20.72 -15.55 6.39
C ASN A 273 20.75 -15.42 7.93
N ASP A 274 21.22 -14.30 8.46
CA ASP A 274 21.24 -13.95 9.88
C ASP A 274 19.90 -13.40 10.37
N ARG A 275 18.86 -13.40 9.50
CA ARG A 275 17.54 -12.84 9.73
C ARG A 275 17.47 -11.31 9.84
N SER A 276 18.54 -10.61 9.48
CA SER A 276 18.50 -9.15 9.33
C SER A 276 17.87 -8.76 7.99
N PHE A 277 17.34 -7.54 7.95
CA PHE A 277 16.75 -6.97 6.74
C PHE A 277 17.70 -5.95 6.12
N LYS A 278 17.96 -6.07 4.83
CA LYS A 278 18.78 -5.13 4.07
C LYS A 278 17.94 -4.36 3.07
N PRO A 279 17.96 -3.00 3.12
CA PRO A 279 17.15 -2.19 2.22
C PRO A 279 17.71 -2.19 0.79
N PHE A 280 16.80 -2.25 -0.18
CA PHE A 280 17.04 -2.08 -1.59
C PHE A 280 16.14 -0.98 -2.11
N TRP A 281 16.72 0.01 -2.74
CA TRP A 281 16.01 1.18 -3.23
C TRP A 281 15.57 1.03 -4.68
N LEU A 282 14.48 1.65 -5.01
CA LEU A 282 13.98 1.70 -6.38
C LEU A 282 15.04 2.27 -7.31
N SER A 283 15.26 1.62 -8.46
CA SER A 283 16.24 2.07 -9.44
C SER A 283 15.97 3.52 -9.90
N PRO A 284 16.99 4.37 -10.04
CA PRO A 284 16.83 5.76 -10.49
C PRO A 284 16.04 5.90 -11.81
N HIS A 285 16.16 4.91 -12.70
CA HIS A 285 15.41 4.89 -13.96
C HIS A 285 13.89 4.66 -13.78
N GLN A 286 13.45 4.36 -12.59
CA GLN A 286 12.05 4.10 -12.24
C GLN A 286 11.56 5.00 -11.11
N SER A 287 12.24 6.14 -10.87
CA SER A 287 11.93 7.08 -9.79
C SER A 287 10.49 7.59 -9.81
N GLN A 288 9.82 7.58 -10.99
CA GLN A 288 8.40 7.96 -11.11
C GLN A 288 7.45 7.07 -10.31
N TYR A 289 7.89 5.88 -9.87
CA TYR A 289 7.11 4.98 -9.02
C TYR A 289 7.40 5.13 -7.52
N SER A 290 8.36 5.99 -7.15
CA SER A 290 8.71 6.24 -5.74
C SER A 290 7.55 6.92 -5.01
N GLY A 291 7.23 6.45 -3.80
CA GLY A 291 6.12 6.95 -2.99
C GLY A 291 4.73 6.53 -3.48
N LEU A 292 4.63 5.75 -4.57
CA LEU A 292 3.35 5.24 -5.04
C LEU A 292 3.00 3.92 -4.37
N SER A 293 1.71 3.72 -4.16
CA SER A 293 1.16 2.42 -3.80
C SER A 293 1.14 1.44 -4.99
N GLN A 294 1.05 0.16 -4.70
CA GLN A 294 1.00 -0.89 -5.72
C GLN A 294 -0.15 -0.70 -6.75
N PRO A 295 -1.39 -0.34 -6.35
CA PRO A 295 -2.45 -0.02 -7.30
C PRO A 295 -2.12 1.19 -8.19
N GLU A 296 -1.56 2.25 -7.63
CA GLU A 296 -1.19 3.47 -8.36
C GLU A 296 -0.06 3.21 -9.36
N ALA A 297 0.97 2.49 -8.95
CA ALA A 297 2.05 2.07 -9.85
C ALA A 297 1.53 1.17 -10.99
N SER A 298 0.56 0.31 -10.71
CA SER A 298 -0.07 -0.55 -11.71
C SER A 298 -0.87 0.28 -12.73
N ALA A 299 -1.61 1.28 -12.27
CA ALA A 299 -2.34 2.22 -13.13
C ALA A 299 -1.39 3.04 -14.01
N LEU A 300 -0.29 3.56 -13.44
CA LEU A 300 0.74 4.29 -14.18
C LEU A 300 1.40 3.41 -15.25
N LYS A 301 1.80 2.18 -14.90
CA LYS A 301 2.34 1.20 -15.88
C LYS A 301 1.37 0.93 -17.02
N GLN A 302 0.08 0.80 -16.73
CA GLN A 302 -0.93 0.58 -17.76
C GLN A 302 -1.06 1.79 -18.69
N HIS A 303 -1.02 3.00 -18.14
CA HIS A 303 -1.03 4.24 -18.91
C HIS A 303 0.19 4.34 -19.84
N GLU A 304 1.40 4.12 -19.30
CA GLU A 304 2.64 4.09 -20.10
C GLU A 304 2.62 3.04 -21.22
N ARG A 305 2.09 1.85 -20.94
CA ARG A 305 1.91 0.80 -21.95
C ARG A 305 0.98 1.26 -23.08
N LYS A 306 -0.13 1.92 -22.76
CA LYS A 306 -1.05 2.46 -23.76
C LYS A 306 -0.37 3.52 -24.63
N GLN A 307 0.36 4.45 -24.00
CA GLN A 307 1.09 5.50 -24.72
C GLN A 307 2.14 4.91 -25.67
N ARG A 308 2.96 3.97 -25.19
CA ARG A 308 3.96 3.26 -26.04
C ARG A 308 3.31 2.52 -27.20
N SER A 309 2.17 1.86 -26.95
CA SER A 309 1.43 1.17 -28.01
C SER A 309 0.92 2.13 -29.09
N THR A 310 0.41 3.30 -28.67
CA THR A 310 -0.07 4.33 -29.59
C THR A 310 1.08 4.92 -30.39
N ALA A 311 2.20 5.29 -29.73
CA ALA A 311 3.38 5.80 -30.39
C ALA A 311 3.94 4.80 -31.42
N ARG A 312 3.99 3.51 -31.10
CA ARG A 312 4.46 2.47 -32.02
C ARG A 312 3.53 2.31 -33.23
N ARG A 313 2.22 2.47 -33.05
CA ARG A 313 1.25 2.47 -34.19
C ARG A 313 1.48 3.65 -35.10
N GLN A 314 1.75 4.85 -34.53
CA GLN A 314 2.06 6.04 -35.31
C GLN A 314 3.38 5.88 -36.10
N GLU A 315 4.41 5.33 -35.46
CA GLU A 315 5.70 5.02 -36.11
C GLU A 315 5.53 4.07 -37.32
N VAL A 316 4.75 2.99 -37.13
CA VAL A 316 4.43 2.05 -38.21
C VAL A 316 3.67 2.73 -39.35
N ALA A 317 2.68 3.57 -39.02
CA ALA A 317 1.92 4.30 -40.02
C ALA A 317 2.82 5.26 -40.85
N ALA A 318 3.68 6.03 -40.17
CA ALA A 318 4.65 6.89 -40.83
C ALA A 318 5.66 6.12 -41.69
N SER A 319 6.10 4.96 -41.26
CA SER A 319 6.97 4.08 -42.04
C SER A 319 6.28 3.57 -43.31
N VAL A 320 5.02 3.17 -43.20
CA VAL A 320 4.23 2.73 -44.38
C VAL A 320 4.05 3.88 -45.37
N GLU A 321 3.72 5.09 -44.90
CA GLU A 321 3.58 6.26 -45.76
C GLU A 321 4.88 6.62 -46.46
N SER A 322 6.01 6.60 -45.75
CA SER A 322 7.35 6.81 -46.35
C SER A 322 7.65 5.79 -47.43
N ILE A 323 7.39 4.49 -47.18
CA ILE A 323 7.60 3.43 -48.19
C ILE A 323 6.70 3.65 -49.42
N GLN A 324 5.44 4.06 -49.22
CA GLN A 324 4.52 4.33 -50.32
C GLN A 324 5.03 5.52 -51.18
N SER A 325 5.50 6.58 -50.56
CA SER A 325 6.07 7.76 -51.24
C SER A 325 7.31 7.38 -52.03
N ILE A 326 8.21 6.60 -51.44
CA ILE A 326 9.40 6.10 -52.15
C ILE A 326 9.00 5.24 -53.35
N ARG A 327 8.04 4.34 -53.18
CA ARG A 327 7.53 3.48 -54.27
C ARG A 327 6.91 4.29 -55.40
N GLN A 328 6.20 5.38 -55.04
CA GLN A 328 5.59 6.26 -56.04
C GLN A 328 6.67 6.97 -56.83
N ILE A 329 7.70 7.54 -56.20
CA ILE A 329 8.84 8.18 -56.88
C ILE A 329 9.53 7.19 -57.85
N VAL A 330 9.76 5.95 -57.40
CA VAL A 330 10.38 4.91 -58.24
C VAL A 330 9.50 4.56 -59.45
N ARG A 331 8.16 4.49 -59.26
CA ARG A 331 7.22 4.21 -60.38
C ARG A 331 7.23 5.35 -61.37
N ASP A 332 7.14 6.61 -60.90
CA ASP A 332 7.12 7.79 -61.74
C ASP A 332 8.43 7.92 -62.54
N ALA A 333 9.58 7.69 -61.90
CA ALA A 333 10.86 7.68 -62.56
C ALA A 333 11.00 6.52 -63.59
N SER A 334 10.42 5.35 -63.28
CA SER A 334 10.42 4.21 -64.20
C SER A 334 9.52 4.43 -65.42
N ALA A 335 8.41 5.14 -65.23
CA ALA A 335 7.50 5.51 -66.31
C ALA A 335 8.09 6.61 -67.22
N ALA A 336 8.90 7.51 -66.67
CA ALA A 336 9.55 8.58 -67.44
C ALA A 336 10.78 8.11 -68.23
N GLY A 337 11.37 6.98 -67.87
CA GLY A 337 12.55 6.43 -68.52
C GLY A 337 12.17 5.40 -69.59
N SER A 338 12.09 5.81 -70.86
CA SER A 338 11.78 4.91 -71.98
C SER A 338 13.04 4.15 -72.53
N GLU A 339 14.25 4.51 -72.17
CA GLU A 339 15.49 3.88 -72.60
C GLU A 339 16.38 3.49 -71.40
N LYS A 340 17.06 2.32 -71.50
CA LYS A 340 18.04 1.93 -70.49
C LYS A 340 19.21 2.90 -70.48
N PRO A 341 19.58 3.49 -69.35
CA PRO A 341 20.71 4.41 -69.32
C PRO A 341 22.00 3.71 -69.70
N LYS A 342 22.76 4.31 -70.58
CA LYS A 342 24.11 3.84 -70.97
C LYS A 342 25.08 4.13 -69.84
N GLN A 343 25.87 3.12 -69.43
CA GLN A 343 26.94 3.34 -68.44
C GLN A 343 28.09 4.14 -69.10
N ASP A 344 28.15 5.41 -68.75
CA ASP A 344 29.29 6.25 -69.10
C ASP A 344 30.03 6.68 -67.83
N GLY A 345 31.11 5.97 -67.50
CA GLY A 345 31.87 6.18 -66.28
C GLY A 345 32.58 7.56 -66.20
N LYS A 346 32.79 8.21 -67.36
CA LYS A 346 33.37 9.58 -67.36
C LYS A 346 32.37 10.60 -66.85
N VAL A 347 31.13 10.57 -67.31
CA VAL A 347 30.07 11.50 -66.90
C VAL A 347 29.76 11.35 -65.40
N ILE A 348 29.77 10.12 -64.88
CA ILE A 348 29.56 9.87 -63.44
C ILE A 348 30.68 10.52 -62.59
N ASN A 349 31.93 10.46 -63.04
CA ASN A 349 33.04 11.05 -62.33
C ASN A 349 33.07 12.58 -62.44
N GLU A 350 32.67 13.15 -63.58
CA GLU A 350 32.54 14.61 -63.74
C GLU A 350 31.46 15.20 -62.87
N ASN A 351 30.29 14.56 -62.77
CA ASN A 351 29.21 15.01 -61.87
C ASN A 351 29.61 14.93 -60.40
N ARG A 352 30.32 13.90 -59.96
CA ARG A 352 30.85 13.77 -58.59
C ARG A 352 31.91 14.83 -58.27
N SER A 353 32.71 15.27 -59.24
CA SER A 353 33.69 16.31 -59.03
C SER A 353 33.04 17.73 -58.98
N GLY A 354 31.93 17.93 -59.76
CA GLY A 354 31.14 19.17 -59.73
C GLY A 354 30.41 19.40 -58.40
N GLU A 355 29.81 18.35 -57.84
CA GLU A 355 29.13 18.44 -56.50
C GLU A 355 30.11 18.70 -55.35
N ARG A 356 31.33 18.21 -55.40
CA ARG A 356 32.40 18.52 -54.42
C ARG A 356 32.86 19.98 -54.45
N GLY A 357 32.73 20.64 -55.60
CA GLY A 357 33.06 22.07 -55.76
C GLY A 357 31.98 23.03 -55.26
N LEU A 358 30.75 22.54 -55.00
CA LEU A 358 29.65 23.35 -54.42
C LEU A 358 29.57 23.29 -52.88
N LEU A 359 30.40 22.42 -52.25
CA LEU A 359 30.45 22.25 -50.78
C LEU A 359 31.73 22.83 -50.15
N THR A 360 32.53 23.55 -50.89
CA THR A 360 33.63 24.37 -50.41
C THR A 360 33.27 25.84 -50.62
#